data_16b4e8eaecb408ee529af1650d5db1e0
#
_entry.id   16b4e8eaecb408ee529af1650d5db1e0
#
_cell.length_a   1.000
_cell.length_b   1.000
_cell.length_c   1.000
_cell.angle_alpha   90.00
_cell.angle_beta   90.00
_cell.angle_gamma   90.00
#
_symmetry.space_group_name_H-M   'P 1'
#
loop_
_entity.id
_entity.type
_entity.pdbx_description
1 polymer ?
#
loop_
_entity_poly.entity_id
_entity_poly.type
_entity_poly.pdbx_seq_one_letter_code
_entity_poly.pdbx_strand_id
1 'polypeptide(L)'
;EDQKAETSVWKGKERIQEIRVENEQGGYILRWENDEAEAEGMEDLPFDTKLADGIRDDLENMKTEKKVTDGKERLSDFGLITPKAQAEVIGENGKKIEISVGDEVPDQEDPSRYILWMDQVWTVKSSKVDGLLSGENGLISKKLTPDDTDGENSILVTRMTISRESEDDLTLAYAKSQELAGYTVNSYELVSPFTYPADAEVTSDVFPVLFGVEAKTVEAVHPSEEEKEKMGLSSPWRTLQVEYTD
;
A
#
# COMPACT_ATOMS: atom_id res chain seq x y z
N GLU A 1 -31.73 -21.42 17.23
CA GLU A 1 -32.14 -20.05 16.81
C GLU A 1 -30.97 -19.11 17.06
N ASP A 2 -30.25 -18.74 15.97
CA ASP A 2 -29.16 -17.79 16.03
C ASP A 2 -29.68 -16.41 16.42
N GLN A 3 -29.31 -15.95 17.61
CA GLN A 3 -29.69 -14.61 18.05
C GLN A 3 -28.85 -13.58 17.29
N LYS A 4 -29.53 -12.76 16.47
CA LYS A 4 -28.94 -11.57 15.85
C LYS A 4 -28.58 -10.58 16.97
N ALA A 5 -27.31 -10.45 17.27
CA ALA A 5 -26.82 -9.57 18.34
C ALA A 5 -25.71 -8.68 17.79
N GLU A 6 -26.11 -7.55 17.20
CA GLU A 6 -25.15 -6.53 16.81
C GLU A 6 -24.48 -5.94 18.05
N THR A 7 -23.23 -6.28 18.26
CA THR A 7 -22.42 -5.73 19.35
C THR A 7 -21.15 -5.12 18.75
N SER A 8 -20.87 -3.87 19.12
CA SER A 8 -19.61 -3.23 18.76
C SER A 8 -18.44 -3.95 19.42
N VAL A 9 -17.45 -4.35 18.63
CA VAL A 9 -16.24 -5.01 19.12
C VAL A 9 -15.34 -4.00 19.82
N TRP A 10 -15.13 -2.85 19.22
CA TRP A 10 -14.47 -1.72 19.87
C TRP A 10 -15.51 -0.87 20.63
N LYS A 11 -15.47 -0.95 21.95
CA LYS A 11 -16.40 -0.22 22.82
C LYS A 11 -15.67 0.95 23.49
N GLY A 12 -15.96 2.15 23.09
CA GLY A 12 -15.37 3.36 23.67
C GLY A 12 -15.44 4.51 22.70
N LYS A 13 -15.06 5.69 23.17
CA LYS A 13 -14.87 6.90 22.36
C LYS A 13 -13.39 7.09 22.01
N GLU A 14 -12.54 6.29 22.64
CA GLU A 14 -11.10 6.36 22.47
C GLU A 14 -10.72 5.77 21.11
N ARG A 15 -9.77 6.43 20.45
CA ARG A 15 -9.19 5.93 19.21
C ARG A 15 -8.26 4.74 19.47
N ILE A 16 -8.14 3.88 18.49
CA ILE A 16 -7.11 2.85 18.45
C ILE A 16 -5.77 3.54 18.22
N GLN A 17 -4.76 3.20 19.04
CA GLN A 17 -3.41 3.75 18.97
C GLN A 17 -2.39 2.77 18.44
N GLU A 18 -2.62 1.46 18.60
CA GLU A 18 -1.72 0.43 18.07
C GLU A 18 -2.53 -0.79 17.64
N ILE A 19 -2.13 -1.39 16.55
CA ILE A 19 -2.64 -2.66 16.04
C ILE A 19 -1.43 -3.53 15.73
N ARG A 20 -1.36 -4.71 16.36
CA ARG A 20 -0.38 -5.75 16.07
C ARG A 20 -1.08 -6.89 15.40
N VAL A 21 -0.62 -7.28 14.24
CA VAL A 21 -1.20 -8.35 13.43
C VAL A 21 -0.17 -9.43 13.19
N GLU A 22 -0.57 -10.67 13.41
CA GLU A 22 0.13 -11.88 12.97
C GLU A 22 -0.78 -12.64 12.02
N ASN A 23 -0.29 -13.01 10.85
CA ASN A 23 -1.05 -13.76 9.85
C ASN A 23 -0.16 -14.66 9.00
N GLU A 24 -0.74 -15.39 8.05
CA GLU A 24 -0.02 -16.31 7.16
C GLU A 24 1.01 -15.60 6.25
N GLN A 25 0.95 -14.28 6.13
CA GLN A 25 1.86 -13.45 5.32
C GLN A 25 2.96 -12.76 6.15
N GLY A 26 3.05 -13.06 7.47
CA GLY A 26 4.05 -12.51 8.39
C GLY A 26 3.49 -11.52 9.41
N GLY A 27 2.51 -10.73 9.03
CA GLY A 27 1.90 -9.72 9.91
C GLY A 27 2.59 -8.35 9.85
N TYR A 28 2.17 -7.43 10.72
CA TYR A 28 2.68 -6.06 10.80
C TYR A 28 2.27 -5.38 12.11
N ILE A 29 2.89 -4.24 12.42
CA ILE A 29 2.52 -3.38 13.56
C ILE A 29 2.25 -1.97 13.04
N LEU A 30 1.04 -1.48 13.28
CA LEU A 30 0.63 -0.10 13.00
C LEU A 30 0.55 0.69 14.31
N ARG A 31 1.03 1.94 14.29
CA ARG A 31 0.90 2.89 15.39
C ARG A 31 0.39 4.22 14.88
N TRP A 32 -0.28 4.94 15.74
CA TRP A 32 -0.72 6.32 15.47
C TRP A 32 -0.17 7.23 16.55
N GLU A 33 0.62 8.21 16.13
CA GLU A 33 1.09 9.30 16.96
C GLU A 33 0.55 10.61 16.39
N ASN A 34 -0.18 11.38 17.19
CA ASN A 34 -0.86 12.61 16.76
C ASN A 34 -1.79 12.44 15.54
N ASP A 35 -2.47 11.29 15.45
CA ASP A 35 -3.29 10.84 14.30
C ASP A 35 -2.51 10.56 13.00
N GLU A 36 -1.20 10.57 13.01
CA GLU A 36 -0.37 10.12 11.89
C GLU A 36 -0.05 8.64 12.04
N ALA A 37 -0.33 7.87 10.98
CA ALA A 37 -0.10 6.42 10.95
C ALA A 37 1.36 6.11 10.62
N GLU A 38 1.94 5.19 11.36
CA GLU A 38 3.27 4.63 11.15
C GLU A 38 3.21 3.11 11.14
N ALA A 39 4.07 2.46 10.35
CA ALA A 39 4.27 1.02 10.37
C ALA A 39 5.70 0.70 10.80
N GLU A 40 5.84 -0.17 11.81
CA GLU A 40 7.15 -0.57 12.32
C GLU A 40 7.98 -1.28 11.24
N GLY A 41 9.22 -0.84 11.03
CA GLY A 41 10.13 -1.40 10.03
C GLY A 41 9.89 -0.92 8.60
N MET A 42 9.03 0.09 8.40
CA MET A 42 8.70 0.64 7.08
C MET A 42 9.03 2.14 6.95
N GLU A 43 9.89 2.68 7.81
CA GLU A 43 10.18 4.12 7.91
C GLU A 43 10.83 4.69 6.64
N ASP A 44 11.49 3.84 5.84
CA ASP A 44 12.16 4.17 4.59
C ASP A 44 11.35 3.77 3.33
N LEU A 45 10.12 3.30 3.50
CA LEU A 45 9.27 2.81 2.41
C LEU A 45 8.10 3.78 2.14
N PRO A 46 7.54 3.77 0.92
CA PRO A 46 6.35 4.54 0.58
C PRO A 46 5.10 3.93 1.24
N PHE A 47 4.98 4.08 2.55
CA PHE A 47 3.86 3.58 3.34
C PHE A 47 2.56 4.32 3.00
N ASP A 48 1.46 3.58 2.84
CA ASP A 48 0.13 4.14 2.56
C ASP A 48 -0.67 4.37 3.86
N THR A 49 -0.59 5.59 4.40
CA THR A 49 -1.29 5.99 5.62
C THR A 49 -2.82 5.84 5.50
N LYS A 50 -3.39 5.98 4.31
CA LYS A 50 -4.84 5.84 4.10
C LYS A 50 -5.30 4.39 4.26
N LEU A 51 -4.47 3.43 3.84
CA LEU A 51 -4.76 2.01 4.07
C LEU A 51 -4.72 1.69 5.56
N ALA A 52 -3.71 2.19 6.29
CA ALA A 52 -3.61 2.02 7.73
C ALA A 52 -4.81 2.65 8.47
N ASP A 53 -5.17 3.88 8.11
CA ASP A 53 -6.36 4.55 8.66
C ASP A 53 -7.64 3.78 8.35
N GLY A 54 -7.75 3.20 7.16
CA GLY A 54 -8.88 2.34 6.78
C GLY A 54 -8.99 1.10 7.68
N ILE A 55 -7.87 0.44 8.00
CA ILE A 55 -7.84 -0.70 8.92
C ILE A 55 -8.27 -0.27 10.33
N ARG A 56 -7.77 0.87 10.83
CA ARG A 56 -8.18 1.44 12.12
C ARG A 56 -9.68 1.71 12.16
N ASP A 57 -10.21 2.39 11.16
CA ASP A 57 -11.62 2.76 11.07
C ASP A 57 -12.52 1.52 10.96
N ASP A 58 -12.09 0.49 10.23
CA ASP A 58 -12.83 -0.76 10.12
C ASP A 58 -12.93 -1.49 11.46
N LEU A 59 -11.86 -1.53 12.24
CA LEU A 59 -11.86 -2.14 13.58
C LEU A 59 -12.67 -1.30 14.60
N GLU A 60 -12.55 0.03 14.57
CA GLU A 60 -13.33 0.93 15.43
C GLU A 60 -14.84 0.82 15.17
N ASN A 61 -15.22 0.61 13.91
CA ASN A 61 -16.62 0.49 13.49
C ASN A 61 -17.10 -0.96 13.37
N MET A 62 -16.26 -1.95 13.73
CA MET A 62 -16.61 -3.36 13.60
C MET A 62 -17.74 -3.74 14.54
N LYS A 63 -18.76 -4.38 13.98
CA LYS A 63 -19.89 -4.96 14.72
C LYS A 63 -20.00 -6.44 14.42
N THR A 64 -20.32 -7.20 15.45
CA THR A 64 -20.69 -8.60 15.26
C THR A 64 -22.07 -8.69 14.61
N GLU A 65 -22.29 -9.71 13.78
CA GLU A 65 -23.59 -9.98 13.14
C GLU A 65 -24.36 -11.07 13.88
N LYS A 66 -23.70 -12.19 14.12
CA LYS A 66 -24.30 -13.35 14.80
C LYS A 66 -23.34 -13.92 15.82
N LYS A 67 -23.89 -14.44 16.92
CA LYS A 67 -23.18 -15.27 17.87
C LYS A 67 -23.36 -16.73 17.47
N VAL A 68 -22.26 -17.46 17.31
CA VAL A 68 -22.28 -18.88 17.02
C VAL A 68 -22.44 -19.65 18.33
N THR A 69 -23.53 -20.35 18.48
CA THR A 69 -23.79 -21.20 19.67
C THR A 69 -22.78 -22.34 19.70
N ASP A 70 -22.25 -22.65 20.91
CA ASP A 70 -21.24 -23.68 21.14
C ASP A 70 -19.99 -23.59 20.30
N GLY A 71 -19.72 -22.37 19.70
CA GLY A 71 -18.59 -22.15 18.81
C GLY A 71 -17.24 -22.43 19.45
N LYS A 72 -17.11 -22.23 20.77
CA LYS A 72 -15.85 -22.47 21.51
C LYS A 72 -15.47 -23.97 21.54
N GLU A 73 -16.42 -24.87 21.50
CA GLU A 73 -16.18 -26.31 21.47
C GLU A 73 -15.83 -26.83 20.06
N ARG A 74 -16.06 -26.01 19.04
CA ARG A 74 -15.94 -26.37 17.63
C ARG A 74 -15.06 -25.42 16.86
N LEU A 75 -13.99 -24.87 17.47
CA LEU A 75 -13.08 -23.91 16.84
C LEU A 75 -12.47 -24.42 15.53
N SER A 76 -12.29 -25.75 15.40
CA SER A 76 -11.82 -26.37 14.15
C SER A 76 -12.74 -26.12 12.95
N ASP A 77 -14.06 -26.07 13.20
CA ASP A 77 -15.06 -25.93 12.15
C ASP A 77 -15.12 -24.51 11.58
N PHE A 78 -14.48 -23.58 12.25
CA PHE A 78 -14.47 -22.15 11.92
C PHE A 78 -13.08 -21.62 11.55
N GLY A 79 -12.08 -22.51 11.40
CA GLY A 79 -10.68 -22.10 11.13
C GLY A 79 -10.03 -21.33 12.28
N LEU A 80 -10.50 -21.49 13.52
CA LEU A 80 -10.06 -20.72 14.68
C LEU A 80 -9.06 -21.45 15.59
N ILE A 81 -8.72 -22.72 15.28
CA ILE A 81 -7.60 -23.42 15.94
C ILE A 81 -6.27 -22.89 15.38
N THR A 82 -6.23 -22.70 14.07
CA THR A 82 -5.12 -22.06 13.38
C THR A 82 -5.71 -20.87 12.60
N PRO A 83 -5.90 -19.73 13.26
CA PRO A 83 -6.57 -18.60 12.66
C PRO A 83 -5.73 -18.01 11.52
N LYS A 84 -6.39 -17.47 10.52
CA LYS A 84 -5.74 -16.81 9.36
C LYS A 84 -5.06 -15.51 9.74
N ALA A 85 -5.56 -14.85 10.77
CA ALA A 85 -4.93 -13.70 11.41
C ALA A 85 -5.27 -13.63 12.89
N GLN A 86 -4.34 -13.07 13.66
CA GLN A 86 -4.54 -12.66 15.05
C GLN A 86 -4.19 -11.19 15.16
N ALA A 87 -5.03 -10.44 15.85
CA ALA A 87 -4.78 -9.02 16.09
C ALA A 87 -4.90 -8.68 17.57
N GLU A 88 -3.90 -7.99 18.10
CA GLU A 88 -3.96 -7.26 19.37
C GLU A 88 -4.20 -5.79 19.06
N VAL A 89 -5.31 -5.25 19.53
CA VAL A 89 -5.71 -3.86 19.29
C VAL A 89 -5.66 -3.08 20.61
N ILE A 90 -4.93 -1.97 20.64
CA ILE A 90 -4.63 -1.18 21.83
C ILE A 90 -5.14 0.24 21.62
N GLY A 91 -5.93 0.74 22.54
CA GLY A 91 -6.43 2.12 22.54
C GLY A 91 -5.57 3.07 23.38
N GLU A 92 -5.79 4.37 23.19
CA GLU A 92 -5.10 5.46 23.90
C GLU A 92 -5.11 5.32 25.42
N ASN A 93 -6.16 4.74 26.00
CA ASN A 93 -6.28 4.51 27.44
C ASN A 93 -5.64 3.19 27.91
N GLY A 94 -4.92 2.50 27.04
CA GLY A 94 -4.30 1.19 27.31
C GLY A 94 -5.29 0.02 27.29
N LYS A 95 -6.53 0.24 26.85
CA LYS A 95 -7.48 -0.85 26.64
C LYS A 95 -6.98 -1.77 25.55
N LYS A 96 -7.02 -3.06 25.81
CA LYS A 96 -6.63 -4.09 24.87
C LYS A 96 -7.80 -5.00 24.52
N ILE A 97 -7.87 -5.37 23.25
CA ILE A 97 -8.71 -6.48 22.77
C ILE A 97 -7.89 -7.38 21.87
N GLU A 98 -8.21 -8.66 21.90
CA GLU A 98 -7.65 -9.68 21.03
C GLU A 98 -8.75 -10.22 20.12
N ILE A 99 -8.41 -10.39 18.84
CA ILE A 99 -9.32 -10.90 17.81
C ILE A 99 -8.55 -11.94 17.01
N SER A 100 -9.14 -13.14 16.87
CA SER A 100 -8.64 -14.13 15.91
C SER A 100 -9.63 -14.23 14.75
N VAL A 101 -9.13 -14.20 13.52
CA VAL A 101 -9.93 -14.29 12.29
C VAL A 101 -9.80 -15.68 11.70
N GLY A 102 -10.95 -16.33 11.50
CA GLY A 102 -11.04 -17.67 10.94
C GLY A 102 -11.48 -17.68 9.47
N ASP A 103 -12.16 -18.76 9.10
CA ASP A 103 -12.64 -19.01 7.75
C ASP A 103 -13.82 -18.11 7.37
N GLU A 104 -14.11 -18.06 6.07
CA GLU A 104 -15.31 -17.44 5.54
C GLU A 104 -16.55 -18.24 5.92
N VAL A 105 -17.63 -17.51 6.16
CA VAL A 105 -18.94 -18.13 6.38
C VAL A 105 -19.48 -18.60 5.03
N PRO A 106 -19.78 -19.90 4.87
CA PRO A 106 -20.23 -20.42 3.58
C PRO A 106 -21.63 -19.89 3.20
N ASP A 107 -21.88 -19.84 1.91
CA ASP A 107 -23.20 -19.58 1.31
C ASP A 107 -23.88 -18.26 1.74
N GLN A 108 -23.07 -17.20 1.95
CA GLN A 108 -23.59 -15.86 2.25
C GLN A 108 -23.56 -14.96 1.03
N GLU A 109 -24.60 -14.17 0.82
CA GLU A 109 -24.66 -13.14 -0.23
C GLU A 109 -23.68 -11.99 0.09
N ASP A 110 -23.66 -11.55 1.36
CA ASP A 110 -22.66 -10.61 1.90
C ASP A 110 -21.53 -11.40 2.58
N PRO A 111 -20.29 -11.34 2.07
CA PRO A 111 -19.18 -12.09 2.64
C PRO A 111 -18.95 -11.76 4.12
N SER A 112 -18.90 -12.78 4.94
CA SER A 112 -18.67 -12.68 6.38
C SER A 112 -17.61 -13.70 6.81
N ARG A 113 -16.92 -13.42 7.92
CA ARG A 113 -15.90 -14.30 8.51
C ARG A 113 -16.22 -14.62 9.95
N TYR A 114 -15.77 -15.80 10.37
CA TYR A 114 -15.76 -16.14 11.78
C TYR A 114 -14.63 -15.42 12.50
N ILE A 115 -14.94 -14.90 13.68
CA ILE A 115 -13.94 -14.35 14.60
C ILE A 115 -14.09 -14.97 15.97
N LEU A 116 -12.98 -15.15 16.69
CA LEU A 116 -12.96 -15.39 18.12
C LEU A 116 -12.68 -14.06 18.83
N TRP A 117 -13.63 -13.63 19.64
CA TRP A 117 -13.56 -12.43 20.45
C TRP A 117 -14.25 -12.64 21.80
N MET A 118 -13.60 -12.25 22.89
CA MET A 118 -14.09 -12.46 24.26
C MET A 118 -14.53 -13.91 24.55
N ASP A 119 -13.70 -14.87 24.15
CA ASP A 119 -13.98 -16.30 24.32
C ASP A 119 -15.26 -16.79 23.63
N GLN A 120 -15.76 -16.09 22.65
CA GLN A 120 -16.97 -16.43 21.88
C GLN A 120 -16.69 -16.36 20.38
N VAL A 121 -17.30 -17.26 19.63
CA VAL A 121 -17.28 -17.22 18.17
C VAL A 121 -18.42 -16.35 17.67
N TRP A 122 -18.07 -15.42 16.78
CA TRP A 122 -18.99 -14.48 16.16
C TRP A 122 -18.78 -14.48 14.65
N THR A 123 -19.75 -13.96 13.90
CA THR A 123 -19.54 -13.56 12.51
C THR A 123 -19.44 -12.05 12.41
N VAL A 124 -18.60 -11.58 11.50
CA VAL A 124 -18.44 -10.17 11.14
C VAL A 124 -18.37 -10.05 9.62
N LYS A 125 -18.66 -8.88 9.06
CA LYS A 125 -18.45 -8.63 7.64
C LYS A 125 -16.98 -8.80 7.29
N SER A 126 -16.67 -9.50 6.20
CA SER A 126 -15.28 -9.75 5.75
C SER A 126 -14.51 -8.45 5.57
N SER A 127 -15.13 -7.42 4.99
CA SER A 127 -14.51 -6.11 4.79
C SER A 127 -13.97 -5.44 6.06
N LYS A 128 -14.47 -5.84 7.25
CA LYS A 128 -14.01 -5.30 8.54
C LYS A 128 -12.73 -5.95 9.07
N VAL A 129 -12.33 -7.05 8.49
CA VAL A 129 -11.16 -7.84 8.92
C VAL A 129 -10.21 -8.16 7.77
N ASP A 130 -10.54 -7.79 6.53
CA ASP A 130 -9.70 -8.07 5.36
C ASP A 130 -8.31 -7.43 5.48
N GLY A 131 -8.21 -6.23 6.07
CA GLY A 131 -6.93 -5.59 6.36
C GLY A 131 -6.02 -6.43 7.25
N LEU A 132 -6.58 -7.19 8.20
CA LEU A 132 -5.83 -8.07 9.10
C LEU A 132 -5.25 -9.31 8.39
N LEU A 133 -5.75 -9.64 7.20
CA LEU A 133 -5.30 -10.76 6.39
C LEU A 133 -4.17 -10.37 5.42
N SER A 134 -3.91 -9.07 5.26
CA SER A 134 -2.83 -8.55 4.43
C SER A 134 -1.50 -8.68 5.15
N GLY A 135 -0.41 -8.88 4.40
CA GLY A 135 0.95 -8.74 4.90
C GLY A 135 1.45 -7.29 4.77
N GLU A 136 2.71 -7.07 5.14
CA GLU A 136 3.41 -5.78 5.00
C GLU A 136 3.31 -5.22 3.57
N ASN A 137 3.41 -6.07 2.56
CA ASN A 137 3.27 -5.68 1.15
C ASN A 137 1.96 -4.96 0.85
N GLY A 138 0.90 -5.27 1.59
CA GLY A 138 -0.42 -4.64 1.44
C GLY A 138 -0.49 -3.22 1.99
N LEU A 139 0.51 -2.78 2.77
CA LEU A 139 0.58 -1.45 3.37
C LEU A 139 1.48 -0.48 2.57
N ILE A 140 2.17 -0.96 1.55
CA ILE A 140 3.03 -0.14 0.70
C ILE A 140 2.18 0.54 -0.37
N SER A 141 2.39 1.83 -0.56
CA SER A 141 1.78 2.59 -1.63
C SER A 141 2.18 2.00 -2.98
N LYS A 142 1.18 1.70 -3.80
CA LYS A 142 1.40 1.25 -5.18
C LYS A 142 1.71 2.39 -6.13
N LYS A 143 1.61 3.62 -5.66
CA LYS A 143 1.87 4.82 -6.43
C LYS A 143 3.38 5.02 -6.57
N LEU A 144 3.90 4.82 -7.78
CA LEU A 144 5.35 4.89 -8.07
C LEU A 144 5.79 6.30 -8.41
N THR A 145 4.90 7.09 -9.02
CA THR A 145 5.16 8.47 -9.41
C THR A 145 3.99 9.35 -9.02
N PRO A 146 4.20 10.66 -8.78
CA PRO A 146 3.11 11.59 -8.51
C PRO A 146 2.15 11.68 -9.69
N ASP A 147 0.90 12.12 -9.43
CA ASP A 147 -0.03 12.46 -10.51
C ASP A 147 0.41 13.78 -11.13
N ASP A 148 0.42 13.84 -12.47
CA ASP A 148 0.52 15.11 -13.17
C ASP A 148 -0.84 15.81 -13.05
N THR A 149 -0.85 16.97 -12.40
CA THR A 149 -2.06 17.79 -12.27
C THR A 149 -1.98 18.94 -13.25
N ASP A 150 -2.98 19.05 -14.13
CA ASP A 150 -3.11 20.17 -15.05
C ASP A 150 -3.18 21.51 -14.30
N GLY A 151 -2.46 22.50 -14.76
CA GLY A 151 -2.55 23.88 -14.28
C GLY A 151 -1.31 24.40 -13.55
N GLU A 152 -1.50 25.22 -12.51
CA GLU A 152 -0.40 25.93 -11.81
C GLU A 152 0.58 24.98 -11.07
N ASN A 153 0.17 23.74 -10.84
CA ASN A 153 0.96 22.69 -10.18
C ASN A 153 1.38 21.58 -11.15
N SER A 154 1.53 21.89 -12.44
CA SER A 154 2.01 20.89 -13.39
C SER A 154 3.47 20.53 -13.10
N ILE A 155 3.76 19.23 -13.13
CA ILE A 155 5.11 18.72 -12.91
C ILE A 155 6.01 19.07 -14.08
N LEU A 156 7.14 19.70 -13.80
CA LEU A 156 8.18 19.97 -14.80
C LEU A 156 9.30 18.94 -14.68
N VAL A 157 9.47 18.10 -15.68
CA VAL A 157 10.66 17.24 -15.80
C VAL A 157 11.88 18.11 -16.06
N THR A 158 12.84 18.12 -15.16
CA THR A 158 14.09 18.89 -15.32
C THR A 158 15.18 18.07 -16.00
N ARG A 159 15.18 16.74 -15.78
CA ARG A 159 16.13 15.81 -16.39
C ARG A 159 15.52 14.40 -16.46
N MET A 160 15.80 13.71 -17.55
CA MET A 160 15.49 12.28 -17.69
C MET A 160 16.72 11.57 -18.22
N THR A 161 17.17 10.52 -17.54
CA THR A 161 18.31 9.70 -17.97
C THR A 161 17.88 8.26 -18.12
N ILE A 162 18.17 7.68 -19.27
CA ILE A 162 18.02 6.24 -19.54
C ILE A 162 19.41 5.63 -19.65
N SER A 163 19.79 4.84 -18.65
CA SER A 163 21.01 4.06 -18.67
C SER A 163 20.73 2.69 -19.27
N ARG A 164 21.63 2.21 -20.13
CA ARG A 164 21.49 0.98 -20.90
C ARG A 164 22.76 0.15 -20.81
N GLU A 165 22.59 -1.16 -20.73
CA GLU A 165 23.73 -2.06 -20.75
C GLU A 165 24.49 -1.93 -22.08
N SER A 166 25.80 -1.70 -22.01
CA SER A 166 26.71 -1.62 -23.19
C SER A 166 26.44 -0.47 -24.19
N GLU A 167 25.65 0.51 -23.83
CA GLU A 167 25.42 1.69 -24.66
C GLU A 167 25.63 2.96 -23.83
N ASP A 168 25.88 4.10 -24.50
CA ASP A 168 25.93 5.40 -23.81
C ASP A 168 24.57 5.77 -23.23
N ASP A 169 24.58 6.43 -22.08
CA ASP A 169 23.38 6.95 -21.46
C ASP A 169 22.70 7.99 -22.37
N LEU A 170 21.38 7.87 -22.48
CA LEU A 170 20.57 8.88 -23.15
C LEU A 170 20.00 9.82 -22.09
N THR A 171 20.40 11.10 -22.15
CA THR A 171 19.95 12.10 -21.19
C THR A 171 19.27 13.26 -21.88
N LEU A 172 18.03 13.54 -21.50
CA LEU A 172 17.29 14.76 -21.81
C LEU A 172 17.35 15.72 -20.62
N ALA A 173 17.53 17.02 -20.88
CA ALA A 173 17.50 18.06 -19.87
C ALA A 173 16.61 19.21 -20.31
N TYR A 174 15.93 19.84 -19.35
CA TYR A 174 15.18 21.05 -19.59
C TYR A 174 16.16 22.22 -19.86
N ALA A 175 16.03 22.82 -21.02
CA ALA A 175 16.82 23.99 -21.41
C ALA A 175 15.87 25.19 -21.48
N LYS A 176 16.07 26.18 -20.61
CA LYS A 176 15.32 27.45 -20.69
C LYS A 176 15.55 28.10 -22.05
N SER A 177 14.53 28.02 -22.93
CA SER A 177 14.43 28.66 -24.25
C SER A 177 15.78 29.08 -24.87
N GLN A 178 16.40 28.19 -25.63
CA GLN A 178 17.50 28.55 -26.51
C GLN A 178 16.93 28.90 -27.87
N GLU A 179 17.09 30.14 -28.28
CA GLU A 179 16.91 30.51 -29.66
C GLU A 179 18.11 30.00 -30.47
N LEU A 180 18.00 28.81 -31.02
CA LEU A 180 18.91 28.33 -32.03
C LEU A 180 18.51 28.93 -33.39
N ALA A 181 19.19 30.00 -33.79
CA ALA A 181 19.29 30.49 -35.19
C ALA A 181 17.95 30.46 -35.99
N GLY A 182 16.88 31.05 -35.44
CA GLY A 182 15.63 31.24 -36.16
C GLY A 182 14.63 30.07 -36.13
N TYR A 183 14.88 29.03 -35.36
CA TYR A 183 13.94 27.96 -35.11
C TYR A 183 13.35 28.09 -33.71
N THR A 184 12.06 27.84 -33.58
CA THR A 184 11.40 27.69 -32.26
C THR A 184 11.90 26.39 -31.68
N VAL A 185 12.71 26.45 -30.66
CA VAL A 185 13.33 25.28 -30.10
C VAL A 185 12.45 24.79 -28.95
N ASN A 186 12.30 23.47 -28.87
CA ASN A 186 11.72 22.80 -27.75
C ASN A 186 12.46 23.19 -26.44
N SER A 187 11.72 23.12 -25.33
CA SER A 187 12.28 23.38 -24.00
C SER A 187 13.26 22.30 -23.50
N TYR A 188 13.53 21.27 -24.29
CA TYR A 188 14.41 20.17 -23.93
C TYR A 188 15.54 19.95 -24.93
N GLU A 189 16.67 19.51 -24.40
CA GLU A 189 17.85 19.10 -25.14
C GLU A 189 18.26 17.69 -24.79
N LEU A 190 18.66 16.92 -25.78
CA LEU A 190 19.50 15.75 -25.60
C LEU A 190 20.90 16.23 -25.20
N VAL A 191 21.42 15.85 -24.05
CA VAL A 191 22.73 16.25 -23.54
C VAL A 191 23.73 15.09 -23.49
N SER A 192 23.27 13.90 -23.64
CA SER A 192 24.08 12.68 -23.79
C SER A 192 23.38 11.72 -24.75
N PRO A 193 24.12 11.04 -25.66
CA PRO A 193 25.58 11.01 -25.87
C PRO A 193 26.16 12.25 -26.63
N PHE A 194 25.31 13.11 -27.16
CA PHE A 194 25.70 14.36 -27.82
C PHE A 194 24.62 15.43 -27.59
N THR A 195 24.99 16.68 -27.69
CA THR A 195 24.03 17.77 -27.49
C THR A 195 23.25 18.04 -28.79
N TYR A 196 21.91 17.94 -28.69
CA TYR A 196 21.00 18.24 -29.81
C TYR A 196 19.61 18.64 -29.26
N PRO A 197 18.91 19.60 -29.90
CA PRO A 197 17.55 19.93 -29.54
C PRO A 197 16.65 18.68 -29.59
N ALA A 198 15.88 18.46 -28.53
CA ALA A 198 14.93 17.33 -28.51
C ALA A 198 13.70 17.68 -29.38
N ASP A 199 13.07 16.65 -29.93
CA ASP A 199 11.80 16.78 -30.64
C ASP A 199 10.66 17.07 -29.67
N ALA A 200 9.87 18.11 -29.93
CA ALA A 200 8.75 18.52 -29.07
C ALA A 200 7.66 17.46 -29.04
N GLU A 201 7.38 16.81 -30.16
CA GLU A 201 6.36 15.78 -30.26
C GLU A 201 6.75 14.56 -29.40
N VAL A 202 8.01 14.13 -29.52
CA VAL A 202 8.51 12.99 -28.70
C VAL A 202 8.46 13.30 -27.20
N THR A 203 8.85 14.50 -26.78
CA THR A 203 8.82 14.86 -25.35
C THR A 203 7.40 14.99 -24.82
N SER A 204 6.45 15.52 -25.62
CA SER A 204 5.04 15.60 -25.25
C SER A 204 4.36 14.25 -25.14
N ASP A 205 4.83 13.24 -25.85
CA ASP A 205 4.29 11.88 -25.79
C ASP A 205 4.89 11.05 -24.63
N VAL A 206 6.17 11.30 -24.32
CA VAL A 206 6.91 10.51 -23.32
C VAL A 206 6.63 10.98 -21.89
N PHE A 207 6.62 12.27 -21.63
CA PHE A 207 6.55 12.77 -20.26
C PHE A 207 5.22 12.46 -19.55
N PRO A 208 4.04 12.56 -20.18
CA PRO A 208 2.79 12.24 -19.49
C PRO A 208 2.72 10.80 -18.99
N VAL A 209 3.40 9.84 -19.66
CA VAL A 209 3.37 8.42 -19.24
C VAL A 209 4.33 8.12 -18.10
N LEU A 210 5.14 9.09 -17.66
CA LEU A 210 6.02 8.95 -16.50
C LEU A 210 5.32 9.23 -15.17
N PHE A 211 4.15 9.86 -15.21
CA PHE A 211 3.39 10.28 -14.03
C PHE A 211 2.09 9.48 -13.88
N GLY A 212 1.59 9.39 -12.65
CA GLY A 212 0.42 8.58 -12.34
C GLY A 212 0.67 7.07 -12.51
N VAL A 213 1.93 6.64 -12.48
CA VAL A 213 2.27 5.22 -12.61
C VAL A 213 2.01 4.50 -11.30
N GLU A 214 1.23 3.42 -11.38
CA GLU A 214 0.94 2.57 -10.23
C GLU A 214 1.44 1.14 -10.46
N ALA A 215 2.04 0.55 -9.42
CA ALA A 215 2.36 -0.87 -9.40
C ALA A 215 1.08 -1.70 -9.27
N LYS A 216 1.00 -2.81 -9.96
CA LYS A 216 -0.10 -3.76 -9.78
C LYS A 216 -0.03 -4.45 -8.43
N THR A 217 1.16 -4.90 -8.05
CA THR A 217 1.46 -5.63 -6.81
C THR A 217 2.80 -5.19 -6.25
N VAL A 218 2.96 -5.30 -4.94
CA VAL A 218 4.25 -5.22 -4.25
C VAL A 218 4.66 -6.65 -3.94
N GLU A 219 5.74 -7.13 -4.56
CA GLU A 219 6.16 -8.53 -4.47
C GLU A 219 6.96 -8.82 -3.19
N ALA A 220 7.77 -7.87 -2.75
CA ALA A 220 8.58 -8.01 -1.54
C ALA A 220 8.86 -6.65 -0.90
N VAL A 221 8.92 -6.65 0.43
CA VAL A 221 9.40 -5.56 1.27
C VAL A 221 10.81 -5.93 1.72
N HIS A 222 11.78 -5.02 1.61
CA HIS A 222 13.20 -5.25 1.92
C HIS A 222 13.79 -6.53 1.29
N PRO A 223 13.67 -6.73 -0.05
CA PRO A 223 14.12 -7.95 -0.69
C PRO A 223 15.64 -8.15 -0.48
N SER A 224 16.03 -9.39 -0.20
CA SER A 224 17.43 -9.80 -0.13
C SER A 224 18.11 -9.67 -1.50
N GLU A 225 19.44 -9.65 -1.54
CA GLU A 225 20.18 -9.61 -2.82
C GLU A 225 19.87 -10.82 -3.70
N GLU A 226 19.62 -11.99 -3.13
CA GLU A 226 19.22 -13.19 -3.88
C GLU A 226 17.83 -13.03 -4.53
N GLU A 227 16.90 -12.41 -3.83
CA GLU A 227 15.57 -12.09 -4.36
C GLU A 227 15.64 -11.05 -5.47
N LYS A 228 16.44 -9.98 -5.28
CA LYS A 228 16.70 -8.96 -6.31
C LYS A 228 17.31 -9.59 -7.57
N GLU A 229 18.24 -10.51 -7.41
CA GLU A 229 18.85 -11.23 -8.53
C GLU A 229 17.82 -12.08 -9.28
N LYS A 230 16.99 -12.85 -8.55
CA LYS A 230 15.89 -13.64 -9.15
C LYS A 230 14.88 -12.79 -9.91
N MET A 231 14.64 -11.57 -9.46
CA MET A 231 13.76 -10.59 -10.11
C MET A 231 14.45 -9.83 -11.26
N GLY A 232 15.75 -10.03 -11.48
CA GLY A 232 16.54 -9.32 -12.49
C GLY A 232 16.87 -7.86 -12.13
N LEU A 233 16.75 -7.49 -10.85
CA LEU A 233 16.96 -6.13 -10.38
C LEU A 233 18.41 -5.82 -10.01
N SER A 234 19.24 -6.84 -9.77
CA SER A 234 20.69 -6.68 -9.49
C SER A 234 21.47 -6.24 -10.71
N SER A 235 21.00 -6.55 -11.92
CA SER A 235 21.60 -6.13 -13.19
C SER A 235 20.47 -5.77 -14.18
N PRO A 236 19.83 -4.62 -14.01
CA PRO A 236 18.73 -4.23 -14.87
C PRO A 236 19.25 -3.90 -16.28
N TRP A 237 18.59 -4.39 -17.30
CA TRP A 237 18.97 -4.12 -18.72
C TRP A 237 18.75 -2.65 -19.11
N ARG A 238 17.90 -1.92 -18.36
CA ARG A 238 17.70 -0.48 -18.45
C ARG A 238 17.32 0.10 -17.10
N THR A 239 17.80 1.31 -16.82
CA THR A 239 17.39 2.13 -15.68
C THR A 239 16.88 3.46 -16.18
N LEU A 240 15.74 3.90 -15.67
CA LEU A 240 15.17 5.23 -15.92
C LEU A 240 15.28 6.06 -14.64
N GLN A 241 15.92 7.22 -14.74
CA GLN A 241 15.96 8.23 -13.69
C GLN A 241 15.26 9.49 -14.19
N VAL A 242 14.33 10.01 -13.39
CA VAL A 242 13.59 11.25 -13.70
C VAL A 242 13.75 12.23 -12.54
N GLU A 243 14.24 13.43 -12.86
CA GLU A 243 14.28 14.56 -11.93
C GLU A 243 13.18 15.54 -12.35
N TYR A 244 12.38 15.99 -11.40
CA TYR A 244 11.26 16.89 -11.66
C TYR A 244 11.08 17.90 -10.51
N THR A 245 10.32 18.96 -10.78
CA THR A 245 9.86 19.94 -9.77
C THR A 245 8.34 19.93 -9.77
N ASP A 246 7.77 19.96 -8.58
CA ASP A 246 6.36 20.14 -8.26
C ASP A 246 6.10 21.54 -7.68
#